data_5eecd6ab0e348d1fddef819986caa68f
#
_entry.id   5eecd6ab0e348d1fddef819986caa68f
#
_cell.length_a   1.000
_cell.length_b   1.000
_cell.length_c   1.000
_cell.angle_alpha   90.00
_cell.angle_beta   90.00
_cell.angle_gamma   90.00
#
_symmetry.space_group_name_H-M   'P 1'
#
loop_
_entity.id
_entity.type
_entity.pdbx_description
1 polymer ?
#
loop_
_entity_poly.entity_id
_entity_poly.type
_entity_poly.pdbx_seq_one_letter_code
_entity_poly.pdbx_strand_id
1 'polypeptide(L)'
;MLYLLGQLHSQCNEEKRVSMQIVKMKIMELDNYYFIARPCVDIADQKVQELVEKADEHDLDFVGIVYENVGLPEGVTYDKELFLGKDPAYVMLVRNIGAGLYRKDFIEKNHLEIGGSDELFPDIYLLWQVFTSTGRAMCVSAAICEKVYRDTVWIDDSQMAFTVNRAYDRIKDMLMTDWELWQKWKGYYSSQRWACYYELLHWMTEDVGWKFAERMAVEFHRSYENDEIDEKLFTMEERSTLYILAKDPGYVKRFYLGKVILDKRVYDCKNKVNDLEKIVAEKDRIMQAQKESYERRLAQKQAEHKEMCSRLEQKRLLELEQQKQQYESSVTFKAGRVIMFIPLGIRRLVLRMMKKE
;
A
#
# COMPACT_ATOMS: atom_id res chain seq x y z
N MET A 1 31.33 -1.92 12.64
CA MET A 1 29.92 -1.61 12.54
C MET A 1 29.64 -0.25 11.86
N LEU A 2 30.34 0.84 12.17
CA LEU A 2 30.22 2.15 11.51
C LEU A 2 30.68 2.17 10.04
N TYR A 3 31.63 1.32 9.66
CA TYR A 3 32.16 1.23 8.28
C TYR A 3 31.22 0.52 7.30
N LEU A 4 30.40 -0.41 7.79
CA LEU A 4 29.35 -1.09 6.98
C LEU A 4 28.13 -0.19 6.74
N LEU A 5 27.82 0.75 7.63
CA LEU A 5 26.77 1.73 7.45
C LEU A 5 27.14 2.79 6.40
N GLY A 6 28.43 3.12 6.25
CA GLY A 6 28.91 4.03 5.20
C GLY A 6 28.84 3.46 3.78
N GLN A 7 29.10 2.17 3.61
CA GLN A 7 29.00 1.51 2.30
C GLN A 7 27.56 1.28 1.85
N LEU A 8 26.62 1.03 2.77
CA LEU A 8 25.19 0.94 2.46
C LEU A 8 24.60 2.31 2.05
N HIS A 9 25.20 3.40 2.53
CA HIS A 9 24.74 4.75 2.19
C HIS A 9 25.16 5.18 0.77
N SER A 10 26.31 4.69 0.26
CA SER A 10 26.78 5.03 -1.08
C SER A 10 26.09 4.23 -2.20
N GLN A 11 25.66 3.00 -1.94
CA GLN A 11 24.93 2.18 -2.92
C GLN A 11 23.45 2.52 -3.06
N CYS A 12 22.83 3.17 -2.05
CA CYS A 12 21.43 3.56 -2.09
C CYS A 12 21.18 4.91 -2.77
N ASN A 13 22.24 5.69 -3.06
CA ASN A 13 22.13 7.03 -3.63
C ASN A 13 22.16 7.08 -5.17
N GLU A 14 22.42 5.97 -5.86
CA GLU A 14 22.46 5.94 -7.33
C GLU A 14 21.21 5.38 -8.02
N GLU A 15 20.32 4.73 -7.28
CA GLU A 15 19.08 4.20 -7.88
C GLU A 15 17.91 5.16 -7.69
N LYS A 16 17.58 5.83 -8.79
CA LYS A 16 16.38 6.64 -9.03
C LYS A 16 16.30 8.03 -8.39
N ARG A 17 17.18 8.94 -8.79
CA ARG A 17 16.77 10.33 -8.97
C ARG A 17 15.76 10.40 -10.13
N VAL A 18 14.51 10.10 -9.87
CA VAL A 18 13.44 10.53 -10.78
C VAL A 18 13.30 12.02 -10.55
N SER A 19 13.92 12.81 -11.45
CA SER A 19 13.61 14.24 -11.52
C SER A 19 12.09 14.35 -11.63
N MET A 20 11.47 15.12 -10.75
CA MET A 20 10.04 15.32 -10.74
C MET A 20 9.60 15.87 -12.08
N GLN A 21 9.14 15.01 -12.99
CA GLN A 21 8.33 15.48 -14.11
C GLN A 21 7.07 16.07 -13.49
N ILE A 22 6.76 17.31 -13.87
CA ILE A 22 5.52 18.00 -13.48
C ILE A 22 4.38 17.01 -13.60
N VAL A 23 3.77 16.72 -12.48
CA VAL A 23 2.75 15.68 -12.35
C VAL A 23 1.46 16.22 -12.99
N LYS A 24 1.26 15.92 -14.28
CA LYS A 24 0.06 16.34 -15.00
C LYS A 24 -1.14 15.58 -14.45
N MET A 25 -2.18 16.32 -14.02
CA MET A 25 -3.47 15.74 -13.67
C MET A 25 -4.01 14.92 -14.84
N LYS A 26 -4.57 13.75 -14.55
CA LYS A 26 -5.33 12.97 -15.53
C LYS A 26 -6.74 13.54 -15.56
N ILE A 27 -7.14 14.07 -16.71
CA ILE A 27 -8.50 14.60 -16.91
C ILE A 27 -9.19 13.68 -17.93
N MET A 28 -10.32 13.14 -17.55
CA MET A 28 -11.19 12.33 -18.41
C MET A 28 -12.51 13.07 -18.54
N GLU A 29 -12.93 13.35 -19.78
CA GLU A 29 -14.20 13.94 -20.09
C GLU A 29 -15.25 12.83 -20.26
N LEU A 30 -16.34 12.93 -19.50
CA LEU A 30 -17.51 12.10 -19.57
C LEU A 30 -18.71 12.95 -20.03
N ASP A 31 -19.87 12.35 -20.25
CA ASP A 31 -21.03 13.08 -20.80
C ASP A 31 -21.37 14.34 -19.96
N ASN A 32 -21.72 14.18 -18.71
CA ASN A 32 -22.11 15.28 -17.82
C ASN A 32 -21.07 15.66 -16.78
N TYR A 33 -19.90 14.99 -16.77
CA TYR A 33 -18.90 15.13 -15.74
C TYR A 33 -17.48 15.24 -16.31
N TYR A 34 -16.58 15.83 -15.53
CA TYR A 34 -15.15 15.64 -15.63
C TYR A 34 -14.69 14.74 -14.51
N PHE A 35 -13.92 13.71 -14.82
CA PHE A 35 -13.14 12.97 -13.84
C PHE A 35 -11.72 13.49 -13.82
N ILE A 36 -11.28 14.02 -12.67
CA ILE A 36 -9.96 14.62 -12.49
C ILE A 36 -9.23 13.83 -11.42
N ALA A 37 -8.06 13.28 -11.74
CA ALA A 37 -7.29 12.46 -10.83
C ALA A 37 -5.82 12.88 -10.80
N ARG A 38 -5.21 12.75 -9.62
CA ARG A 38 -3.75 12.78 -9.47
C ARG A 38 -3.16 11.56 -10.17
N PRO A 39 -1.96 11.65 -10.77
CA PRO A 39 -1.36 10.53 -11.50
C PRO A 39 -1.08 9.29 -10.64
N CYS A 40 -0.98 9.47 -9.33
CA CYS A 40 -0.81 8.38 -8.39
C CYS A 40 -2.10 7.56 -8.15
N VAL A 41 -3.22 7.96 -8.72
CA VAL A 41 -4.50 7.27 -8.57
C VAL A 41 -4.80 6.48 -9.84
N ASP A 42 -4.92 5.17 -9.69
CA ASP A 42 -5.38 4.28 -10.75
C ASP A 42 -6.74 3.70 -10.37
N ILE A 43 -7.70 3.86 -11.28
CA ILE A 43 -9.09 3.44 -11.08
C ILE A 43 -9.62 2.86 -12.40
N ALA A 44 -10.29 1.71 -12.32
CA ALA A 44 -10.89 1.09 -13.48
C ALA A 44 -12.05 1.93 -14.03
N ASP A 45 -12.22 1.94 -15.36
CA ASP A 45 -13.31 2.68 -16.03
C ASP A 45 -14.68 2.28 -15.50
N GLN A 46 -14.88 0.98 -15.17
CA GLN A 46 -16.13 0.50 -14.57
C GLN A 46 -16.42 1.19 -13.23
N LYS A 47 -15.39 1.43 -12.41
CA LYS A 47 -15.54 2.12 -11.12
C LYS A 47 -15.84 3.61 -11.29
N VAL A 48 -15.29 4.23 -12.32
CA VAL A 48 -15.65 5.61 -12.69
C VAL A 48 -17.12 5.67 -13.08
N GLN A 49 -17.61 4.68 -13.83
CA GLN A 49 -19.02 4.59 -14.20
C GLN A 49 -19.94 4.40 -12.99
N GLU A 50 -19.57 3.54 -12.02
CA GLU A 50 -20.30 3.38 -10.75
C GLU A 50 -20.40 4.72 -9.97
N LEU A 51 -19.33 5.55 -10.03
CA LEU A 51 -19.36 6.89 -9.41
C LEU A 51 -20.28 7.85 -10.15
N VAL A 52 -20.36 7.78 -11.49
CA VAL A 52 -21.30 8.58 -12.29
C VAL A 52 -22.73 8.20 -11.94
N GLU A 53 -23.06 6.90 -11.91
CA GLU A 53 -24.38 6.41 -11.51
C GLU A 53 -24.76 6.89 -10.11
N LYS A 54 -23.83 6.82 -9.15
CA LYS A 54 -24.05 7.33 -7.79
C LYS A 54 -24.25 8.84 -7.76
N ALA A 55 -23.49 9.59 -8.57
CA ALA A 55 -23.63 11.04 -8.66
C ALA A 55 -24.97 11.45 -9.26
N ASP A 56 -25.46 10.73 -10.27
CA ASP A 56 -26.77 10.96 -10.89
C ASP A 56 -27.91 10.58 -9.93
N GLU A 57 -27.82 9.43 -9.23
CA GLU A 57 -28.84 8.96 -8.27
C GLU A 57 -29.06 9.97 -7.14
N HIS A 58 -27.99 10.57 -6.65
CA HIS A 58 -28.02 11.53 -5.53
C HIS A 58 -28.01 13.00 -5.99
N ASP A 59 -28.04 13.27 -7.28
CA ASP A 59 -27.95 14.62 -7.88
C ASP A 59 -26.75 15.41 -7.32
N LEU A 60 -25.55 14.81 -7.36
CA LEU A 60 -24.34 15.41 -6.82
C LEU A 60 -23.62 16.27 -7.86
N ASP A 61 -23.06 17.38 -7.38
CA ASP A 61 -22.21 18.26 -8.16
C ASP A 61 -20.74 17.84 -8.09
N PHE A 62 -20.37 17.18 -6.98
CA PHE A 62 -19.01 16.72 -6.75
C PHE A 62 -18.98 15.39 -5.98
N VAL A 63 -18.12 14.45 -6.42
CA VAL A 63 -17.76 13.25 -5.66
C VAL A 63 -16.26 13.19 -5.50
N GLY A 64 -15.76 13.32 -4.26
CA GLY A 64 -14.33 13.26 -3.94
C GLY A 64 -13.91 11.87 -3.48
N ILE A 65 -12.82 11.35 -4.03
CA ILE A 65 -12.21 10.07 -3.62
C ILE A 65 -11.09 10.35 -2.65
N VAL A 66 -11.28 9.96 -1.38
CA VAL A 66 -10.35 10.21 -0.27
C VAL A 66 -9.46 8.98 -0.06
N TYR A 67 -8.15 9.17 0.05
CA TYR A 67 -7.19 8.09 0.31
C TYR A 67 -7.55 7.33 1.60
N GLU A 68 -7.39 6.00 1.58
CA GLU A 68 -7.49 5.17 2.78
C GLU A 68 -6.42 5.52 3.82
N ASN A 69 -6.71 5.22 5.08
CA ASN A 69 -5.82 5.45 6.23
C ASN A 69 -5.62 6.91 6.65
N VAL A 70 -6.49 7.80 6.23
CA VAL A 70 -6.54 9.13 6.79
C VAL A 70 -7.58 9.15 7.90
N GLY A 71 -7.17 9.58 9.11
CA GLY A 71 -8.13 9.88 10.16
C GLY A 71 -9.08 10.96 9.67
N LEU A 72 -10.39 10.65 9.62
CA LEU A 72 -11.38 11.65 9.24
C LEU A 72 -11.48 12.72 10.32
N PRO A 73 -11.60 13.99 9.95
CA PRO A 73 -11.94 15.05 10.89
C PRO A 73 -13.25 14.75 11.63
N GLU A 74 -13.41 15.28 12.85
CA GLU A 74 -14.65 15.10 13.61
C GLU A 74 -15.86 15.58 12.81
N GLY A 75 -16.91 14.78 12.75
CA GLY A 75 -18.13 15.07 12.00
C GLY A 75 -18.09 14.71 10.50
N VAL A 76 -16.93 14.34 9.95
CA VAL A 76 -16.77 13.91 8.55
C VAL A 76 -16.98 12.42 8.44
N THR A 77 -17.79 11.98 7.47
CA THR A 77 -18.08 10.56 7.19
C THR A 77 -18.05 10.29 5.70
N TYR A 78 -17.63 9.08 5.31
CA TYR A 78 -17.75 8.62 3.92
C TYR A 78 -19.21 8.30 3.54
N ASP A 79 -19.48 8.32 2.25
CA ASP A 79 -20.76 7.93 1.63
C ASP A 79 -21.98 8.67 2.19
N LYS A 80 -21.76 9.85 2.74
CA LYS A 80 -22.80 10.75 3.22
C LYS A 80 -22.87 11.98 2.33
N GLU A 81 -24.09 12.35 1.93
CA GLU A 81 -24.34 13.62 1.25
C GLU A 81 -23.95 14.81 2.15
N LEU A 82 -23.31 15.78 1.56
CA LEU A 82 -22.95 17.04 2.20
C LEU A 82 -23.36 18.22 1.31
N PHE A 83 -23.60 19.35 1.94
CA PHE A 83 -23.89 20.60 1.27
C PHE A 83 -22.63 21.46 1.25
N LEU A 84 -22.11 21.69 0.06
CA LEU A 84 -20.95 22.55 -0.16
C LEU A 84 -21.20 23.95 0.40
N GLY A 85 -20.15 24.59 0.88
CA GLY A 85 -20.25 25.91 1.51
C GLY A 85 -20.84 25.92 2.93
N LYS A 86 -21.46 24.84 3.40
CA LYS A 86 -22.10 24.82 4.74
C LYS A 86 -21.23 24.21 5.82
N ASP A 87 -20.52 23.13 5.53
CA ASP A 87 -19.71 22.40 6.49
C ASP A 87 -18.21 22.55 6.17
N PRO A 88 -17.52 23.44 6.86
CA PRO A 88 -16.11 23.71 6.57
C PRO A 88 -15.16 22.57 6.99
N ALA A 89 -15.58 21.61 7.83
CA ALA A 89 -14.72 20.50 8.25
C ALA A 89 -14.26 19.64 7.05
N TYR A 90 -15.07 19.53 5.99
CA TYR A 90 -14.72 18.75 4.81
C TYR A 90 -13.52 19.31 4.03
N VAL A 91 -13.20 20.60 4.15
CA VAL A 91 -12.00 21.15 3.51
C VAL A 91 -10.71 20.56 4.06
N MET A 92 -10.75 19.99 5.25
CA MET A 92 -9.60 19.27 5.81
C MET A 92 -9.23 18.02 5.01
N LEU A 93 -10.14 17.52 4.16
CA LEU A 93 -9.88 16.38 3.25
C LEU A 93 -9.17 16.79 1.97
N VAL A 94 -9.07 18.07 1.61
CA VAL A 94 -8.55 18.56 0.32
C VAL A 94 -7.21 17.91 -0.06
N ARG A 95 -6.27 17.81 0.85
CA ARG A 95 -4.98 17.17 0.60
C ARG A 95 -5.06 15.65 0.39
N ASN A 96 -6.12 15.04 0.91
CA ASN A 96 -6.32 13.58 0.90
C ASN A 96 -7.25 13.12 -0.23
N ILE A 97 -7.85 14.06 -0.96
CA ILE A 97 -8.62 13.77 -2.16
C ILE A 97 -7.64 13.54 -3.30
N GLY A 98 -7.58 12.32 -3.81
CA GLY A 98 -6.68 11.93 -4.90
C GLY A 98 -7.31 12.00 -6.27
N ALA A 99 -8.65 11.96 -6.33
CA ALA A 99 -9.43 12.09 -7.55
C ALA A 99 -10.81 12.64 -7.22
N GLY A 100 -11.49 13.16 -8.22
CA GLY A 100 -12.86 13.67 -8.08
C GLY A 100 -13.65 13.60 -9.38
N LEU A 101 -14.94 13.41 -9.24
CA LEU A 101 -15.92 13.55 -10.31
C LEU A 101 -16.63 14.89 -10.13
N TYR A 102 -16.62 15.72 -11.17
CA TYR A 102 -17.13 17.08 -11.14
C TYR A 102 -18.19 17.25 -12.22
N ARG A 103 -19.40 17.69 -11.85
CA ARG A 103 -20.45 17.98 -12.83
C ARG A 103 -20.03 19.19 -13.69
N LYS A 104 -20.19 19.11 -15.01
CA LYS A 104 -19.77 20.17 -15.95
C LYS A 104 -20.48 21.49 -15.66
N ASP A 105 -21.81 21.46 -15.54
CA ASP A 105 -22.61 22.65 -15.24
C ASP A 105 -22.22 23.31 -13.90
N PHE A 106 -21.82 22.50 -12.91
CA PHE A 106 -21.34 23.03 -11.62
C PHE A 106 -20.03 23.78 -11.77
N ILE A 107 -19.09 23.23 -12.57
CA ILE A 107 -17.81 23.90 -12.87
C ILE A 107 -18.07 25.23 -13.59
N GLU A 108 -18.89 25.20 -14.63
CA GLU A 108 -19.19 26.39 -15.45
C GLU A 108 -19.92 27.46 -14.64
N LYS A 109 -20.96 27.08 -13.90
CA LYS A 109 -21.75 27.99 -13.07
C LYS A 109 -20.94 28.71 -11.99
N ASN A 110 -19.99 27.99 -11.38
CA ASN A 110 -19.18 28.52 -10.29
C ASN A 110 -17.82 29.05 -10.79
N HIS A 111 -17.55 29.05 -12.10
CA HIS A 111 -16.30 29.48 -12.71
C HIS A 111 -15.08 28.83 -12.04
N LEU A 112 -15.15 27.50 -11.79
CA LEU A 112 -14.10 26.79 -11.10
C LEU A 112 -12.88 26.61 -12.00
N GLU A 113 -11.69 26.84 -11.44
CA GLU A 113 -10.42 26.78 -12.16
C GLU A 113 -9.50 25.74 -11.56
N ILE A 114 -8.84 24.98 -12.42
CA ILE A 114 -7.71 24.12 -12.04
C ILE A 114 -6.48 25.02 -11.92
N GLY A 115 -5.60 24.74 -10.97
CA GLY A 115 -4.32 25.42 -10.82
C GLY A 115 -3.40 25.28 -12.05
N GLY A 116 -2.32 26.05 -12.08
CA GLY A 116 -1.35 26.02 -13.19
C GLY A 116 -0.69 24.65 -13.34
N SER A 117 -0.34 24.28 -14.57
CA SER A 117 0.35 23.02 -14.85
C SER A 117 1.78 22.97 -14.27
N ASP A 118 2.30 24.09 -13.79
CA ASP A 118 3.57 24.25 -13.09
C ASP A 118 3.45 24.19 -11.56
N GLU A 119 2.23 24.02 -11.03
CA GLU A 119 1.98 23.89 -9.60
C GLU A 119 2.17 22.45 -9.12
N LEU A 120 2.68 22.31 -7.89
CA LEU A 120 2.92 21.00 -7.28
C LEU A 120 1.61 20.23 -7.04
N PHE A 121 0.56 20.95 -6.65
CA PHE A 121 -0.79 20.43 -6.42
C PHE A 121 -1.83 21.34 -7.07
N PRO A 122 -2.02 21.24 -8.39
CA PRO A 122 -2.93 22.14 -9.11
C PRO A 122 -4.39 21.94 -8.74
N ASP A 123 -4.73 20.82 -8.10
CA ASP A 123 -6.08 20.49 -7.63
C ASP A 123 -6.44 21.12 -6.27
N ILE A 124 -5.47 21.55 -5.47
CA ILE A 124 -5.76 22.15 -4.16
C ILE A 124 -6.64 23.38 -4.30
N TYR A 125 -6.32 24.27 -5.24
CA TYR A 125 -7.10 25.47 -5.48
C TYR A 125 -8.52 25.14 -5.98
N LEU A 126 -8.64 24.21 -6.92
CA LEU A 126 -9.94 23.70 -7.40
C LEU A 126 -10.80 23.14 -6.26
N LEU A 127 -10.22 22.30 -5.42
CA LEU A 127 -10.94 21.66 -4.31
C LEU A 127 -11.41 22.69 -3.27
N TRP A 128 -10.62 23.75 -3.01
CA TRP A 128 -11.05 24.85 -2.16
C TRP A 128 -12.23 25.61 -2.75
N GLN A 129 -12.20 25.89 -4.06
CA GLN A 129 -13.34 26.49 -4.77
C GLN A 129 -14.58 25.61 -4.65
N VAL A 130 -14.45 24.28 -4.86
CA VAL A 130 -15.55 23.34 -4.71
C VAL A 130 -16.16 23.40 -3.32
N PHE A 131 -15.36 23.25 -2.26
CA PHE A 131 -15.88 23.19 -0.88
C PHE A 131 -16.46 24.52 -0.39
N THR A 132 -16.06 25.63 -0.97
CA THR A 132 -16.61 26.97 -0.63
C THR A 132 -17.81 27.36 -1.50
N SER A 133 -18.06 26.66 -2.61
CA SER A 133 -19.23 26.88 -3.49
C SER A 133 -20.52 26.36 -2.87
N THR A 134 -21.64 26.62 -3.54
CA THR A 134 -22.95 26.07 -3.20
C THR A 134 -23.28 24.88 -4.09
N GLY A 135 -23.54 23.72 -3.49
CA GLY A 135 -23.86 22.51 -4.26
C GLY A 135 -24.00 21.31 -3.34
N ARG A 136 -24.15 20.12 -3.95
CA ARG A 136 -24.26 18.84 -3.26
C ARG A 136 -23.04 17.99 -3.58
N ALA A 137 -22.48 17.36 -2.57
CA ALA A 137 -21.30 16.55 -2.75
C ALA A 137 -21.31 15.29 -1.89
N MET A 138 -20.36 14.40 -2.16
CA MET A 138 -20.08 13.21 -1.37
C MET A 138 -18.58 12.93 -1.38
N CYS A 139 -18.05 12.45 -0.26
CA CYS A 139 -16.70 11.90 -0.20
C CYS A 139 -16.79 10.38 -0.06
N VAL A 140 -16.07 9.66 -0.91
CA VAL A 140 -16.00 8.19 -0.90
C VAL A 140 -14.59 7.72 -0.56
N SER A 141 -14.48 6.52 0.01
CA SER A 141 -13.19 5.93 0.33
C SER A 141 -12.44 5.48 -0.92
N ALA A 142 -11.12 5.63 -0.94
CA ALA A 142 -10.23 5.13 -2.00
C ALA A 142 -10.16 3.60 -2.09
N ALA A 143 -10.91 2.84 -1.27
CA ALA A 143 -11.09 1.40 -1.43
C ALA A 143 -11.59 0.99 -2.83
N ILE A 144 -12.19 1.95 -3.56
CA ILE A 144 -12.62 1.76 -4.95
C ILE A 144 -11.47 1.85 -5.97
N CYS A 145 -10.30 2.37 -5.57
CA CYS A 145 -9.14 2.50 -6.45
C CYS A 145 -8.38 1.17 -6.54
N GLU A 146 -7.95 0.79 -7.76
CA GLU A 146 -7.13 -0.41 -7.95
C GLU A 146 -5.75 -0.26 -7.33
N LYS A 147 -5.16 0.91 -7.46
CA LYS A 147 -3.85 1.25 -6.89
C LYS A 147 -3.79 2.73 -6.54
N VAL A 148 -3.17 3.01 -5.41
CA VAL A 148 -2.76 4.35 -5.02
C VAL A 148 -1.24 4.31 -4.84
N TYR A 149 -0.53 4.89 -5.79
CA TYR A 149 0.93 4.97 -5.73
C TYR A 149 1.32 6.14 -4.84
N ARG A 150 1.99 5.84 -3.74
CA ARG A 150 2.73 6.84 -2.98
C ARG A 150 4.17 6.85 -3.50
N ASP A 151 4.38 7.44 -4.66
CA ASP A 151 5.75 7.69 -5.09
C ASP A 151 6.37 8.71 -4.14
N THR A 152 7.44 8.31 -3.47
CA THR A 152 8.28 9.22 -2.67
C THR A 152 9.06 10.09 -3.65
N VAL A 153 8.41 11.15 -4.12
CA VAL A 153 9.06 12.13 -5.00
C VAL A 153 9.76 13.14 -4.11
N TRP A 154 11.08 13.21 -4.25
CA TRP A 154 11.88 14.21 -3.56
C TRP A 154 11.78 15.54 -4.30
N ILE A 155 11.41 16.59 -3.57
CA ILE A 155 11.36 17.95 -4.08
C ILE A 155 12.74 18.57 -3.87
N ASP A 156 13.50 18.71 -4.94
CA ASP A 156 14.84 19.31 -4.97
C ASP A 156 14.88 20.69 -5.61
N ASP A 157 13.75 21.14 -6.18
CA ASP A 157 13.56 22.47 -6.74
C ASP A 157 12.76 23.38 -5.80
N SER A 158 13.40 24.46 -5.35
CA SER A 158 12.76 25.46 -4.48
C SER A 158 11.65 26.24 -5.19
N GLN A 159 11.73 26.48 -6.51
CA GLN A 159 10.66 27.17 -7.22
C GLN A 159 9.40 26.33 -7.25
N MET A 160 9.54 25.02 -7.51
CA MET A 160 8.43 24.08 -7.45
C MET A 160 7.86 23.98 -6.03
N ALA A 161 8.70 23.86 -5.01
CA ALA A 161 8.25 23.82 -3.63
C ALA A 161 7.36 25.02 -3.27
N PHE A 162 7.73 26.22 -3.73
CA PHE A 162 6.99 27.45 -3.44
C PHE A 162 5.72 27.64 -4.26
N THR A 163 5.42 26.76 -5.23
CA THR A 163 4.14 26.83 -5.95
C THR A 163 2.96 26.60 -5.04
N VAL A 164 3.12 25.75 -4.01
CA VAL A 164 2.07 25.52 -3.02
C VAL A 164 1.74 26.77 -2.20
N ASN A 165 2.73 27.62 -1.89
CA ASN A 165 2.47 28.89 -1.23
C ASN A 165 1.61 29.80 -2.13
N ARG A 166 1.91 29.86 -3.44
CA ARG A 166 1.09 30.61 -4.41
C ARG A 166 -0.35 30.11 -4.49
N ALA A 167 -0.54 28.78 -4.45
CA ALA A 167 -1.88 28.21 -4.41
C ALA A 167 -2.65 28.65 -3.16
N TYR A 168 -2.01 28.64 -1.99
CA TYR A 168 -2.64 29.15 -0.76
C TYR A 168 -2.84 30.66 -0.75
N ASP A 169 -1.95 31.45 -1.34
CA ASP A 169 -2.15 32.89 -1.51
C ASP A 169 -3.42 33.13 -2.37
N ARG A 170 -3.60 32.43 -3.49
CA ARG A 170 -4.83 32.49 -4.32
C ARG A 170 -6.09 32.09 -3.55
N ILE A 171 -6.01 31.02 -2.73
CA ILE A 171 -7.13 30.59 -1.88
C ILE A 171 -7.48 31.69 -0.90
N LYS A 172 -6.49 32.31 -0.26
CA LYS A 172 -6.71 33.42 0.67
C LYS A 172 -7.36 34.61 -0.03
N ASP A 173 -6.85 35.01 -1.18
CA ASP A 173 -7.41 36.09 -1.99
C ASP A 173 -8.88 35.82 -2.36
N MET A 174 -9.19 34.57 -2.80
CA MET A 174 -10.55 34.14 -3.07
C MET A 174 -11.46 34.23 -1.83
N LEU A 175 -11.01 33.74 -0.69
CA LEU A 175 -11.79 33.77 0.56
C LEU A 175 -12.00 35.23 1.07
N MET A 176 -11.03 36.09 0.84
CA MET A 176 -11.07 37.51 1.28
C MET A 176 -11.94 38.40 0.35
N THR A 177 -12.44 37.89 -0.76
CA THR A 177 -13.41 38.62 -1.60
C THR A 177 -14.71 38.92 -0.84
N ASP A 178 -15.04 38.07 0.16
CA ASP A 178 -16.17 38.22 1.06
C ASP A 178 -15.71 38.06 2.49
N TRP A 179 -15.97 39.08 3.32
CA TRP A 179 -15.56 39.09 4.73
C TRP A 179 -16.24 38.01 5.57
N GLU A 180 -17.51 37.72 5.33
CA GLU A 180 -18.22 36.65 6.04
C GLU A 180 -17.66 35.29 5.67
N LEU A 181 -17.37 35.09 4.40
CA LEU A 181 -16.71 33.90 3.90
C LEU A 181 -15.34 33.71 4.57
N TRP A 182 -14.51 34.76 4.57
CA TRP A 182 -13.20 34.73 5.23
C TRP A 182 -13.31 34.39 6.72
N GLN A 183 -14.19 35.06 7.48
CA GLN A 183 -14.35 34.77 8.90
C GLN A 183 -14.77 33.31 9.17
N LYS A 184 -15.60 32.74 8.31
CA LYS A 184 -16.04 31.35 8.40
C LYS A 184 -14.92 30.36 8.13
N TRP A 185 -14.02 30.64 7.17
CA TRP A 185 -13.07 29.67 6.66
C TRP A 185 -11.62 29.89 7.11
N LYS A 186 -11.25 31.02 7.66
CA LYS A 186 -9.86 31.40 8.00
C LYS A 186 -9.15 30.37 8.90
N GLY A 187 -9.84 29.81 9.89
CA GLY A 187 -9.29 28.81 10.79
C GLY A 187 -8.98 27.48 10.07
N TYR A 188 -9.93 27.00 9.26
CA TYR A 188 -9.74 25.81 8.42
C TYR A 188 -8.67 26.03 7.36
N TYR A 189 -8.61 27.20 6.75
CA TYR A 189 -7.56 27.59 5.82
C TYR A 189 -6.18 27.49 6.47
N SER A 190 -6.00 28.06 7.65
CA SER A 190 -4.72 28.02 8.35
C SER A 190 -4.35 26.59 8.79
N SER A 191 -5.30 25.81 9.28
CA SER A 191 -5.07 24.41 9.69
C SER A 191 -4.72 23.53 8.51
N GLN A 192 -5.46 23.61 7.42
CA GLN A 192 -5.22 22.80 6.23
C GLN A 192 -3.90 23.18 5.54
N ARG A 193 -3.57 24.49 5.48
CA ARG A 193 -2.28 24.99 5.00
C ARG A 193 -1.11 24.47 5.85
N TRP A 194 -1.25 24.51 7.19
CA TRP A 194 -0.26 23.97 8.10
C TRP A 194 0.00 22.50 7.81
N ALA A 195 -1.05 21.69 7.77
CA ALA A 195 -0.93 20.26 7.53
C ALA A 195 -0.27 19.94 6.18
N CYS A 196 -0.62 20.70 5.12
CA CYS A 196 -0.01 20.56 3.81
C CYS A 196 1.48 20.93 3.82
N TYR A 197 1.84 22.08 4.41
CA TYR A 197 3.22 22.54 4.47
C TYR A 197 4.09 21.61 5.30
N TYR A 198 3.57 21.13 6.44
CA TYR A 198 4.27 20.22 7.31
C TYR A 198 4.58 18.88 6.60
N GLU A 199 3.61 18.33 5.89
CA GLU A 199 3.80 17.11 5.09
C GLU A 199 4.84 17.31 3.99
N LEU A 200 4.78 18.42 3.26
CA LEU A 200 5.72 18.72 2.19
C LEU A 200 7.17 18.82 2.65
N LEU A 201 7.42 19.33 3.87
CA LEU A 201 8.75 19.37 4.43
C LEU A 201 9.43 17.99 4.51
N HIS A 202 8.64 16.91 4.64
CA HIS A 202 9.16 15.55 4.65
C HIS A 202 9.61 15.07 3.26
N TRP A 203 9.15 15.73 2.20
CA TRP A 203 9.40 15.34 0.81
C TRP A 203 10.43 16.24 0.12
N MET A 204 10.88 17.28 0.80
CA MET A 204 11.89 18.20 0.30
C MET A 204 13.30 17.74 0.63
N THR A 205 14.25 18.05 -0.27
CA THR A 205 15.67 17.95 0.09
C THR A 205 16.01 18.91 1.23
N GLU A 206 17.12 18.68 1.93
CA GLU A 206 17.47 19.47 3.11
C GLU A 206 17.55 20.98 2.80
N ASP A 207 18.20 21.35 1.68
CA ASP A 207 18.37 22.74 1.25
C ASP A 207 17.05 23.43 0.89
N VAL A 208 16.15 22.71 0.20
CA VAL A 208 14.84 23.22 -0.18
C VAL A 208 13.94 23.32 1.05
N GLY A 209 13.90 22.28 1.86
CA GLY A 209 13.12 22.23 3.09
C GLY A 209 13.51 23.31 4.08
N TRP A 210 14.80 23.66 4.14
CA TRP A 210 15.26 24.78 4.95
C TRP A 210 14.59 26.11 4.54
N LYS A 211 14.71 26.47 3.26
CA LYS A 211 14.13 27.72 2.72
C LYS A 211 12.61 27.75 2.87
N PHE A 212 11.98 26.59 2.67
CA PHE A 212 10.54 26.45 2.81
C PHE A 212 10.10 26.63 4.27
N ALA A 213 10.80 26.03 5.24
CA ALA A 213 10.51 26.18 6.66
C ALA A 213 10.69 27.62 7.15
N GLU A 214 11.69 28.36 6.63
CA GLU A 214 11.86 29.80 6.92
C GLU A 214 10.61 30.59 6.47
N ARG A 215 10.17 30.37 5.25
CA ARG A 215 8.98 31.04 4.72
C ARG A 215 7.71 30.65 5.51
N MET A 216 7.54 29.35 5.76
CA MET A 216 6.45 28.84 6.58
C MET A 216 6.38 29.52 7.95
N ALA A 217 7.53 29.67 8.63
CA ALA A 217 7.61 30.34 9.92
C ALA A 217 7.10 31.80 9.86
N VAL A 218 7.52 32.56 8.85
CA VAL A 218 7.10 33.95 8.66
C VAL A 218 5.59 34.05 8.34
N GLU A 219 5.08 33.17 7.49
CA GLU A 219 3.67 33.14 7.10
C GLU A 219 2.76 32.81 8.29
N PHE A 220 3.12 31.81 9.11
CA PHE A 220 2.33 31.43 10.29
C PHE A 220 2.46 32.41 11.43
N HIS A 221 3.60 33.08 11.59
CA HIS A 221 3.74 34.21 12.51
C HIS A 221 2.71 35.32 12.18
N ARG A 222 2.65 35.72 10.90
CA ARG A 222 1.67 36.71 10.43
C ARG A 222 0.22 36.24 10.60
N SER A 223 -0.04 34.93 10.33
CA SER A 223 -1.38 34.37 10.52
C SER A 223 -1.83 34.41 11.98
N TYR A 224 -0.89 34.21 12.92
CA TYR A 224 -1.17 34.34 14.34
C TYR A 224 -1.45 35.80 14.73
N GLU A 225 -0.65 36.76 14.26
CA GLU A 225 -0.84 38.19 14.51
C GLU A 225 -2.17 38.69 13.93
N ASN A 226 -2.62 38.12 12.81
CA ASN A 226 -3.86 38.55 12.13
C ASN A 226 -5.11 37.77 12.61
N ASP A 227 -5.04 36.98 13.68
CA ASP A 227 -6.14 36.18 14.21
C ASP A 227 -6.74 35.23 13.16
N GLU A 228 -5.87 34.60 12.34
CA GLU A 228 -6.25 33.64 11.31
C GLU A 228 -6.24 32.19 11.82
N ILE A 229 -5.75 31.95 13.05
CA ILE A 229 -5.54 30.62 13.62
C ILE A 229 -6.65 30.32 14.62
N ASP A 230 -7.44 29.25 14.32
CA ASP A 230 -8.33 28.65 15.32
C ASP A 230 -7.59 27.47 15.98
N GLU A 231 -7.12 27.67 17.20
CA GLU A 231 -6.33 26.70 17.95
C GLU A 231 -7.05 25.34 18.15
N LYS A 232 -8.39 25.32 18.08
CA LYS A 232 -9.18 24.10 18.23
C LYS A 232 -8.98 23.11 17.06
N LEU A 233 -8.58 23.62 15.91
CA LEU A 233 -8.32 22.82 14.70
C LEU A 233 -6.90 22.26 14.64
N PHE A 234 -6.10 22.47 15.69
CA PHE A 234 -4.72 22.00 15.78
C PHE A 234 -4.54 21.05 16.95
N THR A 235 -3.69 20.05 16.80
CA THR A 235 -3.27 19.20 17.92
C THR A 235 -2.50 20.00 18.96
N MET A 236 -2.33 19.44 20.17
CA MET A 236 -1.57 20.10 21.23
C MET A 236 -0.10 20.36 20.82
N GLU A 237 0.47 19.46 20.04
CA GLU A 237 1.84 19.59 19.53
C GLU A 237 1.94 20.71 18.49
N GLU A 238 1.01 20.76 17.55
CA GLU A 238 0.94 21.83 16.54
C GLU A 238 0.73 23.19 17.17
N ARG A 239 -0.17 23.31 18.17
CA ARG A 239 -0.36 24.56 18.93
C ARG A 239 0.93 25.04 19.61
N SER A 240 1.67 24.13 20.23
CA SER A 240 2.94 24.45 20.86
C SER A 240 3.96 24.98 19.83
N THR A 241 4.01 24.36 18.65
CA THR A 241 4.89 24.79 17.56
C THR A 241 4.46 26.15 17.00
N LEU A 242 3.17 26.35 16.74
CA LEU A 242 2.62 27.64 16.29
C LEU A 242 2.91 28.77 17.29
N TYR A 243 2.77 28.52 18.59
CA TYR A 243 3.07 29.50 19.62
C TYR A 243 4.54 29.92 19.62
N ILE A 244 5.47 28.97 19.43
CA ILE A 244 6.90 29.29 19.31
C ILE A 244 7.16 30.09 18.03
N LEU A 245 6.54 29.73 16.90
CA LEU A 245 6.61 30.47 15.63
C LEU A 245 6.15 31.89 15.77
N ALA A 246 5.04 32.11 16.49
CA ALA A 246 4.48 33.42 16.70
C ALA A 246 5.39 34.35 17.53
N LYS A 247 6.13 33.77 18.50
CA LYS A 247 7.00 34.56 19.37
C LYS A 247 8.39 34.85 18.80
N ASP A 248 8.97 33.88 18.13
CA ASP A 248 10.33 33.98 17.59
C ASP A 248 10.51 33.10 16.36
N PRO A 249 10.22 33.61 15.15
CA PRO A 249 10.49 32.87 13.91
C PRO A 249 11.96 32.44 13.73
N GLY A 250 12.88 33.20 14.32
CA GLY A 250 14.31 32.87 14.27
C GLY A 250 14.69 31.69 15.16
N TYR A 251 13.99 31.48 16.28
CA TYR A 251 14.18 30.30 17.15
C TYR A 251 13.71 29.04 16.45
N VAL A 252 12.61 29.11 15.76
CA VAL A 252 12.03 28.00 14.97
C VAL A 252 13.01 27.52 13.90
N LYS A 253 13.77 28.44 13.32
CA LYS A 253 14.81 28.11 12.35
C LYS A 253 15.76 27.00 12.84
N ARG A 254 16.16 27.00 14.08
CA ARG A 254 17.09 26.01 14.65
C ARG A 254 16.40 24.77 15.21
N PHE A 255 15.34 24.94 15.94
CA PHE A 255 14.67 23.84 16.65
C PHE A 255 13.75 23.04 15.72
N TYR A 256 12.96 23.75 14.93
CA TYR A 256 11.99 23.14 14.02
C TYR A 256 12.66 22.35 12.91
N LEU A 257 13.75 22.87 12.35
CA LEU A 257 14.52 22.12 11.35
C LEU A 257 15.13 20.86 11.92
N GLY A 258 15.69 20.93 13.11
CA GLY A 258 16.19 19.72 13.77
C GLY A 258 15.10 18.67 13.96
N LYS A 259 13.89 19.09 14.32
CA LYS A 259 12.73 18.20 14.48
C LYS A 259 12.26 17.63 13.15
N VAL A 260 12.07 18.46 12.13
CA VAL A 260 11.63 17.99 10.80
C VAL A 260 12.62 17.03 10.18
N ILE A 261 13.93 17.31 10.28
CA ILE A 261 14.96 16.38 9.80
C ILE A 261 14.94 15.08 10.58
N LEU A 262 14.74 15.12 11.90
CA LEU A 262 14.66 13.94 12.73
C LEU A 262 13.42 13.11 12.41
N ASP A 263 12.26 13.75 12.34
CA ASP A 263 10.98 13.13 11.99
C ASP A 263 11.05 12.48 10.59
N LYS A 264 11.67 13.18 9.63
CA LYS A 264 11.94 12.64 8.29
C LYS A 264 12.79 11.38 8.35
N ARG A 265 13.90 11.39 9.08
CA ARG A 265 14.76 10.19 9.25
C ARG A 265 13.99 9.03 9.90
N VAL A 266 13.16 9.32 10.90
CA VAL A 266 12.29 8.32 11.55
C VAL A 266 11.27 7.77 10.55
N TYR A 267 10.64 8.62 9.75
CA TYR A 267 9.69 8.23 8.71
C TYR A 267 10.35 7.35 7.65
N ASP A 268 11.51 7.75 7.13
CA ASP A 268 12.29 6.98 6.16
C ASP A 268 12.72 5.61 6.73
N CYS A 269 13.11 5.56 8.00
CA CYS A 269 13.43 4.30 8.69
C CYS A 269 12.21 3.39 8.81
N LYS A 270 11.05 3.93 9.18
CA LYS A 270 9.79 3.16 9.26
C LYS A 270 9.38 2.58 7.91
N ASN A 271 9.49 3.37 6.83
CA ASN A 271 9.18 2.89 5.49
C ASN A 271 10.14 1.76 5.06
N LYS A 272 11.44 1.91 5.33
CA LYS A 272 12.41 0.83 5.06
C LYS A 272 12.12 -0.44 5.85
N VAL A 273 11.68 -0.31 7.11
CA VAL A 273 11.28 -1.47 7.93
C VAL A 273 10.08 -2.16 7.31
N ASN A 274 9.03 -1.41 6.95
CA ASN A 274 7.83 -1.95 6.31
C ASN A 274 8.16 -2.67 4.97
N ASP A 275 9.07 -2.11 4.18
CA ASP A 275 9.48 -2.74 2.92
C ASP A 275 10.30 -4.02 3.16
N LEU A 276 11.17 -4.03 4.17
CA LEU A 276 11.91 -5.23 4.59
C LEU A 276 10.95 -6.32 5.10
N GLU A 277 9.93 -5.95 5.87
CA GLU A 277 8.90 -6.89 6.36
C GLU A 277 8.15 -7.55 5.19
N LYS A 278 7.80 -6.79 4.14
CA LYS A 278 7.20 -7.35 2.92
C LYS A 278 8.13 -8.33 2.22
N ILE A 279 9.41 -8.00 2.10
CA ILE A 279 10.42 -8.87 1.49
C ILE A 279 10.60 -10.15 2.31
N VAL A 280 10.63 -10.06 3.64
CA VAL A 280 10.71 -11.22 4.53
C VAL A 280 9.48 -12.11 4.36
N ALA A 281 8.28 -11.54 4.39
CA ALA A 281 7.03 -12.29 4.21
C ALA A 281 6.98 -13.03 2.86
N GLU A 282 7.48 -12.41 1.79
CA GLU A 282 7.54 -13.06 0.48
C GLU A 282 8.56 -14.19 0.44
N LYS A 283 9.75 -13.99 1.04
CA LYS A 283 10.76 -15.06 1.17
C LYS A 283 10.24 -16.24 1.99
N ASP A 284 9.50 -15.97 3.07
CA ASP A 284 8.89 -17.03 3.89
C ASP A 284 7.87 -17.83 3.09
N ARG A 285 7.04 -17.18 2.27
CA ARG A 285 6.11 -17.86 1.34
C ARG A 285 6.85 -18.77 0.36
N ILE A 286 7.92 -18.26 -0.25
CA ILE A 286 8.74 -19.05 -1.20
C ILE A 286 9.37 -20.24 -0.49
N MET A 287 9.92 -20.05 0.69
CA MET A 287 10.56 -21.09 1.50
C MET A 287 9.54 -22.17 1.90
N GLN A 288 8.33 -21.78 2.30
CA GLN A 288 7.27 -22.71 2.62
C GLN A 288 6.84 -23.53 1.40
N ALA A 289 6.67 -22.90 0.25
CA ALA A 289 6.34 -23.60 -1.00
C ALA A 289 7.44 -24.60 -1.43
N GLN A 290 8.72 -24.23 -1.26
CA GLN A 290 9.84 -25.12 -1.52
C GLN A 290 9.85 -26.33 -0.57
N LYS A 291 9.59 -26.11 0.72
CA LYS A 291 9.48 -27.17 1.73
C LYS A 291 8.38 -28.16 1.39
N GLU A 292 7.18 -27.66 1.05
CA GLU A 292 6.07 -28.52 0.64
C GLU A 292 6.37 -29.33 -0.63
N SER A 293 7.04 -28.69 -1.60
CA SER A 293 7.49 -29.39 -2.82
C SER A 293 8.48 -30.50 -2.50
N TYR A 294 9.43 -30.23 -1.59
CA TYR A 294 10.40 -31.22 -1.15
C TYR A 294 9.73 -32.40 -0.42
N GLU A 295 8.81 -32.11 0.49
CA GLU A 295 8.06 -33.13 1.23
C GLU A 295 7.22 -34.01 0.28
N ARG A 296 6.57 -33.43 -0.73
CA ARG A 296 5.85 -34.19 -1.77
C ARG A 296 6.78 -35.10 -2.55
N ARG A 297 7.97 -34.65 -2.96
CA ARG A 297 8.97 -35.47 -3.66
C ARG A 297 9.50 -36.59 -2.78
N LEU A 298 9.69 -36.33 -1.49
CA LEU A 298 10.14 -37.34 -0.52
C LEU A 298 9.07 -38.43 -0.35
N ALA A 299 7.82 -38.05 -0.15
CA ALA A 299 6.69 -38.96 -0.04
C ALA A 299 6.53 -39.83 -1.30
N GLN A 300 6.67 -39.25 -2.49
CA GLN A 300 6.62 -39.96 -3.75
C GLN A 300 7.74 -41.03 -3.83
N LYS A 301 8.99 -40.63 -3.53
CA LYS A 301 10.12 -41.59 -3.51
C LYS A 301 9.93 -42.71 -2.50
N GLN A 302 9.37 -42.41 -1.32
CA GLN A 302 9.06 -43.43 -0.32
C GLN A 302 7.98 -44.40 -0.81
N ALA A 303 6.95 -43.91 -1.50
CA ALA A 303 5.91 -44.74 -2.11
C ALA A 303 6.48 -45.64 -3.22
N GLU A 304 7.28 -45.09 -4.12
CA GLU A 304 7.98 -45.86 -5.19
C GLU A 304 8.90 -46.93 -4.61
N HIS A 305 9.65 -46.63 -3.55
CA HIS A 305 10.51 -47.59 -2.85
C HIS A 305 9.69 -48.69 -2.20
N LYS A 306 8.58 -48.36 -1.53
CA LYS A 306 7.68 -49.35 -0.93
C LYS A 306 7.07 -50.28 -1.97
N GLU A 307 6.65 -49.74 -3.11
CA GLU A 307 6.13 -50.53 -4.22
C GLU A 307 7.19 -51.48 -4.80
N MET A 308 8.42 -50.97 -4.98
CA MET A 308 9.55 -51.78 -5.45
C MET A 308 9.86 -52.91 -4.49
N CYS A 309 9.90 -52.66 -3.17
CA CYS A 309 10.09 -53.69 -2.15
C CYS A 309 8.97 -54.74 -2.21
N SER A 310 7.73 -54.36 -2.34
CA SER A 310 6.59 -55.25 -2.48
C SER A 310 6.69 -56.14 -3.74
N ARG A 311 7.08 -55.57 -4.89
CA ARG A 311 7.30 -56.31 -6.13
C ARG A 311 8.44 -57.35 -5.99
N LEU A 312 9.54 -56.98 -5.32
CA LEU A 312 10.66 -57.87 -5.05
C LEU A 312 10.26 -59.04 -4.12
N GLU A 313 9.46 -58.72 -3.10
CA GLU A 313 8.96 -59.73 -2.17
C GLU A 313 7.99 -60.72 -2.84
N GLN A 314 7.08 -60.22 -3.69
CA GLN A 314 6.23 -61.10 -4.53
C GLN A 314 7.03 -61.98 -5.49
N LYS A 315 8.05 -61.43 -6.15
CA LYS A 315 8.92 -62.19 -7.03
C LYS A 315 9.66 -63.28 -6.26
N ARG A 316 10.17 -62.96 -5.06
CA ARG A 316 10.86 -63.95 -4.20
C ARG A 316 9.91 -65.07 -3.75
N LEU A 317 8.67 -64.73 -3.39
CA LEU A 317 7.67 -65.75 -3.04
C LEU A 317 7.36 -66.65 -4.21
N LEU A 318 7.19 -66.10 -5.44
CA LEU A 318 6.96 -66.88 -6.64
C LEU A 318 8.14 -67.80 -6.95
N GLU A 319 9.37 -67.36 -6.84
CA GLU A 319 10.58 -68.12 -6.99
C GLU A 319 10.65 -69.30 -5.99
N LEU A 320 10.30 -69.03 -4.72
CA LEU A 320 10.22 -70.05 -3.67
C LEU A 320 9.13 -71.08 -3.95
N GLU A 321 7.96 -70.68 -4.44
CA GLU A 321 6.90 -71.59 -4.84
C GLU A 321 7.33 -72.49 -6.04
N GLN A 322 7.99 -71.93 -7.05
CA GLN A 322 8.54 -72.63 -8.15
C GLN A 322 9.60 -73.64 -7.69
N GLN A 323 10.52 -73.27 -6.83
CA GLN A 323 11.50 -74.14 -6.24
C GLN A 323 10.84 -75.30 -5.45
N LYS A 324 9.80 -74.95 -4.66
CA LYS A 324 9.03 -75.99 -3.92
C LYS A 324 8.33 -76.96 -4.86
N GLN A 325 7.70 -76.46 -5.93
CA GLN A 325 7.07 -77.33 -6.96
C GLN A 325 8.10 -78.25 -7.64
N GLN A 326 9.26 -77.64 -8.00
CA GLN A 326 10.35 -78.45 -8.58
C GLN A 326 10.84 -79.54 -7.63
N TYR A 327 10.99 -79.19 -6.35
CA TYR A 327 11.40 -80.19 -5.34
C TYR A 327 10.34 -81.26 -5.14
N GLU A 328 9.07 -80.91 -5.00
CA GLU A 328 7.95 -81.84 -4.84
C GLU A 328 7.74 -82.70 -6.08
N SER A 329 8.04 -82.20 -7.24
CA SER A 329 7.97 -83.01 -8.51
C SER A 329 9.16 -83.89 -8.72
N SER A 330 10.25 -83.71 -7.99
CA SER A 330 11.48 -84.52 -8.16
C SER A 330 11.23 -85.96 -7.84
N VAL A 331 11.93 -86.79 -8.57
CA VAL A 331 11.84 -88.28 -8.41
C VAL A 331 12.24 -88.63 -6.97
N THR A 332 13.22 -87.99 -6.41
CA THR A 332 13.72 -88.23 -5.03
C THR A 332 12.67 -88.00 -3.99
N PHE A 333 11.93 -86.86 -4.10
CA PHE A 333 10.85 -86.53 -3.15
C PHE A 333 9.67 -87.50 -3.26
N LYS A 334 9.26 -87.78 -4.48
CA LYS A 334 8.21 -88.81 -4.76
C LYS A 334 8.57 -90.16 -4.23
N ALA A 335 9.80 -90.62 -4.44
CA ALA A 335 10.31 -91.89 -3.90
C ALA A 335 10.32 -91.86 -2.36
N GLY A 336 10.82 -90.73 -1.73
CA GLY A 336 10.85 -90.60 -0.29
C GLY A 336 9.43 -90.60 0.35
N ARG A 337 8.45 -89.99 -0.29
CA ARG A 337 7.05 -89.99 0.15
C ARG A 337 6.41 -91.37 0.11
N VAL A 338 6.68 -92.13 -0.98
CA VAL A 338 6.24 -93.57 -1.13
C VAL A 338 6.85 -94.42 -0.03
N ILE A 339 8.14 -94.24 0.24
CA ILE A 339 8.81 -94.94 1.34
C ILE A 339 8.22 -94.63 2.73
N MET A 340 7.78 -93.38 3.01
CA MET A 340 7.19 -93.02 4.28
C MET A 340 5.80 -93.63 4.54
N PHE A 341 5.06 -93.96 3.48
CA PHE A 341 3.74 -94.58 3.61
C PHE A 341 3.79 -96.15 3.67
N ILE A 342 4.99 -96.74 3.47
CA ILE A 342 5.16 -98.20 3.62
C ILE A 342 5.19 -98.50 5.13
N PRO A 343 4.39 -99.49 5.62
CA PRO A 343 4.47 -99.94 7.01
C PRO A 343 5.89 -100.33 7.41
N LEU A 344 6.29 -99.98 8.64
CA LEU A 344 7.67 -100.06 9.13
C LEU A 344 8.34 -101.48 8.87
N GLY A 345 7.54 -102.54 8.80
CA GLY A 345 8.02 -103.90 8.49
C GLY A 345 8.46 -104.01 7.05
N ILE A 346 7.70 -103.52 6.09
CA ILE A 346 8.00 -103.53 4.67
C ILE A 346 9.13 -102.54 4.37
N ARG A 347 9.16 -101.43 5.02
CA ARG A 347 10.19 -100.39 4.89
C ARG A 347 11.63 -100.93 5.15
N ARG A 348 11.77 -101.77 6.18
CA ARG A 348 13.05 -102.42 6.51
C ARG A 348 13.47 -103.44 5.46
N LEU A 349 12.53 -104.10 4.82
CA LEU A 349 12.81 -105.06 3.73
C LEU A 349 13.28 -104.35 2.45
N VAL A 350 12.61 -103.37 2.04
CA VAL A 350 12.97 -102.51 0.85
C VAL A 350 14.36 -101.88 1.04
N LEU A 351 14.64 -101.32 2.21
CA LEU A 351 15.93 -100.69 2.54
C LEU A 351 17.10 -101.78 2.55
N ARG A 352 16.77 -103.00 2.93
CA ARG A 352 17.75 -104.09 2.88
C ARG A 352 18.03 -104.57 1.42
N MET A 353 17.04 -104.55 0.56
CA MET A 353 17.22 -104.87 -0.83
C MET A 353 18.00 -103.83 -1.62
N MET A 354 17.75 -102.56 -1.34
CA MET A 354 18.45 -101.40 -1.95
C MET A 354 19.93 -101.26 -1.47
N LYS A 355 20.33 -101.93 -0.41
CA LYS A 355 21.73 -102.00 0.05
C LYS A 355 22.53 -103.15 -0.49
N LYS A 356 21.94 -104.01 -1.35
CA LYS A 356 22.58 -105.16 -1.94
C LYS A 356 22.90 -105.02 -3.42
N GLU A 357 22.64 -103.83 -4.00
CA GLU A 357 23.25 -103.39 -5.24
C GLU A 357 24.34 -102.32 -4.90
#